data_da41cab5bc0b3084959e98893bb31ea4
#
_entry.id   da41cab5bc0b3084959e98893bb31ea4
#
_cell.length_a   1.000
_cell.length_b   1.000
_cell.length_c   1.000
_cell.angle_alpha   90.00
_cell.angle_beta   90.00
_cell.angle_gamma   90.00
#
_symmetry.space_group_name_H-M   'P 1'
#
loop_
_entity.id
_entity.type
_entity.pdbx_description
1 polymer ?
#
loop_
_entity_poly.entity_id
_entity_poly.type
_entity_poly.pdbx_seq_one_letter_code
_entity_poly.pdbx_strand_id
1 'polypeptide(L)'
;VDFAVAERIGGRHFAFDEWSRGGSWLHRLDARWKLAAALAALLLTALRGEAWMAAPLPLLLALAARLPAHALAWRAAAVLPFAAVFAGMSWLAGDSTRAAALLWRPYVSALWVSLLMAATPLEEVLAAAARFGAPRLVLEVMHFIWRYLGVLSEQAWRMRTAAAARGADRSFEVSAASLAVLFAASYQRALRVHRAQLARNGGGLR
;
A
#
# COMPACT_ATOMS: atom_id res chain seq x y z
N VAL A 1 8.71 -26.32 13.40
CA VAL A 1 7.65 -25.35 13.07
C VAL A 1 8.37 -24.17 12.45
N ASP A 2 8.22 -24.06 11.11
CA ASP A 2 9.02 -23.16 10.29
C ASP A 2 8.80 -21.69 10.64
N PHE A 3 9.73 -21.11 11.39
CA PHE A 3 9.86 -19.66 11.60
C PHE A 3 9.89 -18.91 10.26
N ALA A 4 10.45 -19.53 9.22
CA ALA A 4 10.52 -18.99 7.86
C ALA A 4 9.14 -18.79 7.17
N VAL A 5 8.10 -19.54 7.57
CA VAL A 5 6.73 -19.37 7.03
C VAL A 5 6.00 -18.22 7.73
N ALA A 6 6.27 -18.02 9.02
CA ALA A 6 5.72 -16.93 9.80
C ALA A 6 6.24 -15.56 9.31
N GLU A 7 7.52 -15.49 8.98
CA GLU A 7 8.19 -14.32 8.40
C GLU A 7 7.64 -13.96 6.99
N ARG A 8 7.26 -14.98 6.19
CA ARG A 8 6.67 -14.76 4.85
C ARG A 8 5.26 -14.16 4.89
N ILE A 9 4.46 -14.40 5.91
CA ILE A 9 3.07 -13.92 5.97
C ILE A 9 3.01 -12.52 6.62
N GLY A 10 3.79 -12.26 7.65
CA GLY A 10 3.93 -10.92 8.25
C GLY A 10 4.73 -9.95 7.38
N GLY A 11 5.82 -10.42 6.76
CA GLY A 11 6.73 -9.61 5.96
C GLY A 11 6.16 -9.10 4.63
N ARG A 12 5.12 -9.75 4.08
CA ARG A 12 4.56 -9.35 2.78
C ARG A 12 3.85 -7.99 2.80
N HIS A 13 3.28 -7.57 3.92
CA HIS A 13 2.62 -6.25 4.03
C HIS A 13 3.63 -5.12 4.27
N PHE A 14 4.77 -5.41 4.87
CA PHE A 14 5.83 -4.43 5.14
C PHE A 14 6.99 -4.46 4.13
N ALA A 15 6.93 -5.31 3.10
CA ALA A 15 7.99 -5.42 2.09
C ALA A 15 8.22 -4.09 1.34
N PHE A 16 7.21 -3.23 1.20
CA PHE A 16 7.40 -1.89 0.65
C PHE A 16 8.18 -0.99 1.60
N ASP A 17 7.94 -1.11 2.91
CA ASP A 17 8.65 -0.31 3.92
C ASP A 17 10.13 -0.72 4.00
N GLU A 18 10.44 -1.99 3.83
CA GLU A 18 11.80 -2.49 3.73
C GLU A 18 12.52 -2.00 2.46
N TRP A 19 11.83 -2.04 1.31
CA TRP A 19 12.39 -1.54 0.05
C TRP A 19 12.50 -0.02 -0.01
N SER A 20 11.56 0.70 0.61
CA SER A 20 11.55 2.17 0.65
C SER A 20 12.71 2.76 1.47
N ARG A 21 13.31 1.98 2.38
CA ARG A 21 14.50 2.34 3.17
C ARG A 21 15.82 1.99 2.47
N GLY A 22 15.78 1.60 1.20
CA GLY A 22 16.95 1.30 0.39
C GLY A 22 17.84 2.52 0.16
N GLY A 23 19.13 2.28 -0.16
CA GLY A 23 20.14 3.32 -0.35
C GLY A 23 20.37 3.73 -1.81
N SER A 24 19.46 3.45 -2.76
CA SER A 24 19.67 3.77 -4.17
C SER A 24 19.53 5.27 -4.46
N TRP A 25 20.05 5.71 -5.61
CA TRP A 25 19.94 7.12 -6.04
C TRP A 25 18.47 7.62 -6.07
N LEU A 26 17.53 6.73 -6.39
CA LEU A 26 16.11 7.05 -6.43
C LEU A 26 15.57 7.38 -5.02
N HIS A 27 16.09 6.76 -3.97
CA HIS A 27 15.71 7.06 -2.58
C HIS A 27 16.20 8.45 -2.12
N ARG A 28 17.30 8.94 -2.68
CA ARG A 28 17.90 10.27 -2.35
C ARG A 28 17.17 11.43 -3.00
N LEU A 29 16.34 11.19 -4.01
CA LEU A 29 15.53 12.25 -4.61
C LEU A 29 14.43 12.69 -3.66
N ASP A 30 14.12 13.97 -3.66
CA ASP A 30 13.03 14.56 -2.89
C ASP A 30 11.68 13.86 -3.22
N ALA A 31 10.94 13.45 -2.18
CA ALA A 31 9.64 12.78 -2.32
C ALA A 31 8.62 13.59 -3.14
N ARG A 32 8.76 14.92 -3.16
CA ARG A 32 7.90 15.83 -3.95
C ARG A 32 8.01 15.56 -5.45
N TRP A 33 9.25 15.49 -5.97
CA TRP A 33 9.50 15.26 -7.39
C TRP A 33 9.05 13.86 -7.80
N LYS A 34 9.28 12.86 -6.94
CA LYS A 34 8.79 11.50 -7.16
C LYS A 34 7.26 11.45 -7.22
N LEU A 35 6.58 12.10 -6.26
CA LEU A 35 5.13 12.15 -6.22
C LEU A 35 4.57 12.91 -7.43
N ALA A 36 5.14 14.05 -7.78
CA ALA A 36 4.73 14.84 -8.94
C ALA A 36 4.95 14.06 -10.25
N ALA A 37 6.09 13.40 -10.40
CA ALA A 37 6.40 12.57 -11.57
C ALA A 37 5.45 11.37 -11.68
N ALA A 38 5.16 10.69 -10.58
CA ALA A 38 4.21 9.59 -10.55
C ALA A 38 2.79 10.04 -10.91
N LEU A 39 2.33 11.17 -10.37
CA LEU A 39 1.02 11.74 -10.70
C LEU A 39 0.95 12.17 -12.17
N ALA A 40 2.00 12.82 -12.70
CA ALA A 40 2.07 13.19 -14.10
C ALA A 40 2.06 11.94 -15.01
N ALA A 41 2.80 10.89 -14.65
CA ALA A 41 2.82 9.64 -15.39
C ALA A 41 1.45 8.95 -15.37
N LEU A 42 0.77 8.92 -14.21
CA LEU A 42 -0.59 8.39 -14.08
C LEU A 42 -1.58 9.17 -14.93
N LEU A 43 -1.49 10.49 -14.93
CA LEU A 43 -2.35 11.35 -15.75
C LEU A 43 -2.09 11.11 -17.25
N LEU A 44 -0.84 11.03 -17.67
CA LEU A 44 -0.47 10.73 -19.04
C LEU A 44 -0.97 9.36 -19.49
N THR A 45 -0.87 8.33 -18.65
CA THR A 45 -1.40 6.99 -18.95
C THR A 45 -2.94 6.97 -19.04
N ALA A 46 -3.61 7.82 -18.27
CA ALA A 46 -5.07 7.95 -18.33
C ALA A 46 -5.53 8.67 -19.62
N LEU A 47 -4.79 9.71 -20.04
CA LEU A 47 -5.17 10.54 -21.19
C LEU A 47 -4.74 9.94 -22.54
N ARG A 48 -3.58 9.26 -22.58
CA ARG A 48 -3.06 8.68 -23.82
C ARG A 48 -3.60 7.27 -24.04
N GLY A 49 -4.02 6.96 -25.28
CA GLY A 49 -4.56 5.66 -25.67
C GLY A 49 -3.50 4.53 -25.62
N GLU A 50 -2.25 4.85 -25.87
CA GLU A 50 -1.11 3.91 -26.03
C GLU A 50 -0.36 3.66 -24.71
N ALA A 51 -1.09 3.31 -23.67
CA ALA A 51 -0.52 3.11 -22.32
C ALA A 51 0.54 1.98 -22.26
N TRP A 52 0.52 1.03 -23.20
CA TRP A 52 1.50 -0.07 -23.25
C TRP A 52 2.93 0.41 -23.53
N MET A 53 3.11 1.51 -24.27
CA MET A 53 4.41 2.11 -24.53
C MET A 53 5.05 2.71 -23.27
N ALA A 54 4.23 3.05 -22.27
CA ALA A 54 4.71 3.57 -21.00
C ALA A 54 5.09 2.49 -19.98
N ALA A 55 4.79 1.21 -20.24
CA ALA A 55 5.08 0.09 -19.34
C ALA A 55 6.58 -0.15 -19.07
N PRO A 56 7.50 -0.05 -20.07
CA PRO A 56 8.90 -0.30 -19.82
C PRO A 56 9.56 0.74 -18.91
N LEU A 57 9.07 1.97 -18.90
CA LEU A 57 9.71 3.06 -18.14
C LEU A 57 9.75 2.81 -16.63
N PRO A 58 8.65 2.48 -15.91
CA PRO A 58 8.72 2.18 -14.49
C PRO A 58 9.56 0.93 -14.18
N LEU A 59 9.59 -0.06 -15.07
CA LEU A 59 10.43 -1.24 -14.90
C LEU A 59 11.94 -0.92 -15.09
N LEU A 60 12.29 -0.10 -16.07
CA LEU A 60 13.66 0.36 -16.28
C LEU A 60 14.14 1.22 -15.09
N LEU A 61 13.28 2.10 -14.57
CA LEU A 61 13.58 2.88 -13.38
C LEU A 61 13.75 1.99 -12.14
N ALA A 62 12.95 0.94 -12.00
CA ALA A 62 13.09 -0.03 -10.92
C ALA A 62 14.43 -0.78 -11.01
N LEU A 63 14.83 -1.24 -12.21
CA LEU A 63 16.13 -1.88 -12.47
C LEU A 63 17.29 -0.93 -12.18
N ALA A 64 17.22 0.31 -12.66
CA ALA A 64 18.23 1.33 -12.42
C ALA A 64 18.37 1.66 -10.92
N ALA A 65 17.27 1.60 -10.17
CA ALA A 65 17.23 1.77 -8.73
C ALA A 65 17.60 0.49 -7.94
N ARG A 66 17.93 -0.61 -8.63
CA ARG A 66 18.20 -1.93 -8.05
C ARG A 66 17.05 -2.48 -7.21
N LEU A 67 15.82 -2.08 -7.53
CA LEU A 67 14.60 -2.62 -6.92
C LEU A 67 14.24 -3.96 -7.61
N PRO A 68 13.56 -4.88 -6.92
CA PRO A 68 13.15 -6.15 -7.49
C PRO A 68 12.02 -5.96 -8.52
N ALA A 69 12.40 -5.62 -9.78
CA ALA A 69 11.46 -5.30 -10.86
C ALA A 69 10.43 -6.43 -11.09
N HIS A 70 10.85 -7.70 -10.98
CA HIS A 70 9.94 -8.84 -11.10
C HIS A 70 8.86 -8.86 -10.01
N ALA A 71 9.21 -8.47 -8.77
CA ALA A 71 8.24 -8.41 -7.68
C ALA A 71 7.25 -7.25 -7.85
N LEU A 72 7.71 -6.11 -8.39
CA LEU A 72 6.84 -5.01 -8.77
C LEU A 72 5.88 -5.41 -9.88
N ALA A 73 6.40 -6.05 -10.95
CA ALA A 73 5.60 -6.53 -12.07
C ALA A 73 4.55 -7.55 -11.62
N TRP A 74 4.94 -8.51 -10.76
CA TRP A 74 4.02 -9.51 -10.21
C TRP A 74 2.92 -8.88 -9.34
N ARG A 75 3.26 -7.88 -8.53
CA ARG A 75 2.27 -7.15 -7.73
C ARG A 75 1.31 -6.33 -8.58
N ALA A 76 1.82 -5.65 -9.61
CA ALA A 76 0.99 -4.94 -10.56
C ALA A 76 0.07 -5.91 -11.34
N ALA A 77 0.54 -7.12 -11.63
CA ALA A 77 -0.25 -8.16 -12.28
C ALA A 77 -1.48 -8.63 -11.46
N ALA A 78 -1.51 -8.38 -10.16
CA ALA A 78 -2.68 -8.69 -9.32
C ALA A 78 -3.95 -7.94 -9.76
N VAL A 79 -3.82 -6.85 -10.52
CA VAL A 79 -4.95 -6.10 -11.10
C VAL A 79 -5.49 -6.76 -12.37
N LEU A 80 -4.66 -7.57 -13.06
CA LEU A 80 -5.01 -8.16 -14.37
C LEU A 80 -6.25 -9.07 -14.34
N PRO A 81 -6.49 -9.96 -13.35
CA PRO A 81 -7.68 -10.80 -13.35
C PRO A 81 -8.97 -10.00 -13.38
N PHE A 82 -9.02 -8.89 -12.63
CA PHE A 82 -10.17 -8.00 -12.62
C PHE A 82 -10.29 -7.23 -13.95
N ALA A 83 -9.19 -6.69 -14.45
CA ALA A 83 -9.15 -5.98 -15.74
C ALA A 83 -9.52 -6.90 -16.91
N ALA A 84 -9.13 -8.19 -16.87
CA ALA A 84 -9.41 -9.17 -17.91
C ALA A 84 -10.92 -9.43 -18.10
N VAL A 85 -11.71 -9.37 -17.03
CA VAL A 85 -13.16 -9.53 -17.13
C VAL A 85 -13.76 -8.41 -18.00
N PHE A 86 -13.41 -7.15 -17.72
CA PHE A 86 -13.90 -6.00 -18.49
C PHE A 86 -13.36 -5.97 -19.92
N ALA A 87 -12.08 -6.32 -20.08
CA ALA A 87 -11.46 -6.43 -21.39
C ALA A 87 -12.13 -7.53 -22.24
N GLY A 88 -12.44 -8.69 -21.64
CA GLY A 88 -13.16 -9.77 -22.30
C GLY A 88 -14.56 -9.35 -22.78
N MET A 89 -15.31 -8.63 -21.94
CA MET A 89 -16.61 -8.09 -22.32
C MET A 89 -16.49 -7.09 -23.49
N SER A 90 -15.48 -6.22 -23.46
CA SER A 90 -15.25 -5.25 -24.55
C SER A 90 -14.84 -5.95 -25.85
N TRP A 91 -14.02 -7.00 -25.75
CA TRP A 91 -13.61 -7.81 -26.89
C TRP A 91 -14.78 -8.55 -27.53
N LEU A 92 -15.68 -9.13 -26.74
CA LEU A 92 -16.92 -9.77 -27.21
C LEU A 92 -17.87 -8.77 -27.86
N ALA A 93 -17.82 -7.49 -27.45
CA ALA A 93 -18.57 -6.40 -28.09
C ALA A 93 -17.94 -5.91 -29.42
N GLY A 94 -16.81 -6.52 -29.85
CA GLY A 94 -16.13 -6.20 -31.10
C GLY A 94 -15.10 -5.08 -31.04
N ASP A 95 -14.86 -4.49 -29.85
CA ASP A 95 -13.88 -3.40 -29.67
C ASP A 95 -12.58 -3.92 -29.05
N SER A 96 -11.70 -4.43 -29.91
CA SER A 96 -10.40 -4.97 -29.51
C SER A 96 -9.43 -3.89 -28.98
N THR A 97 -9.53 -2.66 -29.50
CA THR A 97 -8.66 -1.56 -29.06
C THR A 97 -8.98 -1.13 -27.64
N ARG A 98 -10.28 -1.06 -27.33
CA ARG A 98 -10.77 -0.78 -25.98
C ARG A 98 -10.45 -1.91 -25.00
N ALA A 99 -10.57 -3.17 -25.45
CA ALA A 99 -10.20 -4.32 -24.65
C ALA A 99 -8.72 -4.29 -24.24
N ALA A 100 -7.82 -4.00 -25.19
CA ALA A 100 -6.41 -3.83 -24.91
C ALA A 100 -6.15 -2.67 -23.93
N ALA A 101 -6.79 -1.53 -24.10
CA ALA A 101 -6.64 -0.39 -23.20
C ALA A 101 -7.11 -0.71 -21.77
N LEU A 102 -8.19 -1.47 -21.60
CA LEU A 102 -8.71 -1.91 -20.30
C LEU A 102 -7.74 -2.86 -19.56
N LEU A 103 -6.88 -3.59 -20.26
CA LEU A 103 -5.84 -4.42 -19.66
C LEU A 103 -4.59 -3.60 -19.30
N TRP A 104 -4.08 -2.81 -20.26
CA TRP A 104 -2.77 -2.17 -20.10
C TRP A 104 -2.79 -0.93 -19.19
N ARG A 105 -3.83 -0.12 -19.24
CA ARG A 105 -3.92 1.10 -18.41
C ARG A 105 -3.86 0.80 -16.91
N PRO A 106 -4.67 -0.10 -16.35
CA PRO A 106 -4.60 -0.41 -14.92
C PRO A 106 -3.27 -1.04 -14.53
N TYR A 107 -2.72 -1.91 -15.40
CA TYR A 107 -1.43 -2.55 -15.15
C TYR A 107 -0.29 -1.53 -15.08
N VAL A 108 -0.18 -0.62 -16.05
CA VAL A 108 0.85 0.42 -16.06
C VAL A 108 0.67 1.39 -14.90
N SER A 109 -0.57 1.75 -14.56
CA SER A 109 -0.85 2.59 -13.40
C SER A 109 -0.42 1.89 -12.10
N ALA A 110 -0.70 0.60 -11.95
CA ALA A 110 -0.25 -0.18 -10.81
C ALA A 110 1.27 -0.29 -10.72
N LEU A 111 1.98 -0.37 -11.85
CA LEU A 111 3.45 -0.33 -11.88
C LEU A 111 4.00 0.99 -11.36
N TRP A 112 3.45 2.13 -11.78
CA TRP A 112 3.86 3.46 -11.30
C TRP A 112 3.64 3.63 -9.81
N VAL A 113 2.47 3.23 -9.32
CA VAL A 113 2.15 3.29 -7.88
C VAL A 113 3.08 2.36 -7.09
N SER A 114 3.31 1.14 -7.59
CA SER A 114 4.21 0.18 -6.94
C SER A 114 5.65 0.68 -6.87
N LEU A 115 6.13 1.33 -7.94
CA LEU A 115 7.46 1.95 -7.97
C LEU A 115 7.57 3.10 -6.98
N LEU A 116 6.55 3.98 -6.91
CA LEU A 116 6.52 5.08 -5.96
C LEU A 116 6.58 4.57 -4.51
N MET A 117 5.76 3.57 -4.18
CA MET A 117 5.71 2.97 -2.84
C MET A 117 7.00 2.21 -2.48
N ALA A 118 7.67 1.60 -3.47
CA ALA A 118 8.95 0.93 -3.26
C ALA A 118 10.13 1.90 -3.09
N ALA A 119 10.02 3.10 -3.67
CA ALA A 119 11.09 4.10 -3.66
C ALA A 119 10.91 5.18 -2.59
N THR A 120 9.77 5.24 -1.91
CA THR A 120 9.45 6.35 -0.99
C THR A 120 8.65 5.83 0.21
N PRO A 121 9.15 6.01 1.45
CA PRO A 121 8.38 5.67 2.65
C PRO A 121 7.09 6.48 2.71
N LEU A 122 6.03 5.89 3.27
CA LEU A 122 4.73 6.56 3.34
C LEU A 122 4.79 7.91 4.08
N GLU A 123 5.64 8.02 5.09
CA GLU A 123 5.85 9.25 5.85
C GLU A 123 6.33 10.40 4.97
N GLU A 124 7.25 10.13 4.03
CA GLU A 124 7.73 11.11 3.07
C GLU A 124 6.67 11.46 2.02
N VAL A 125 5.85 10.48 1.60
CA VAL A 125 4.71 10.71 0.70
C VAL A 125 3.69 11.66 1.36
N LEU A 126 3.37 11.43 2.64
CA LEU A 126 2.47 12.29 3.41
C LEU A 126 3.06 13.70 3.60
N ALA A 127 4.36 13.79 3.88
CA ALA A 127 5.05 15.08 3.99
C ALA A 127 5.07 15.85 2.64
N ALA A 128 5.21 15.14 1.52
CA ALA A 128 5.09 15.74 0.19
C ALA A 128 3.65 16.20 -0.08
N ALA A 129 2.64 15.38 0.23
CA ALA A 129 1.23 15.72 0.08
C ALA A 129 0.84 16.97 0.90
N ALA A 130 1.40 17.12 2.11
CA ALA A 130 1.22 18.32 2.94
C ALA A 130 1.61 19.59 2.19
N ARG A 131 2.69 19.54 1.41
CA ARG A 131 3.21 20.68 0.66
C ARG A 131 2.44 20.96 -0.63
N PHE A 132 1.70 19.98 -1.14
CA PHE A 132 0.74 20.17 -2.23
C PHE A 132 -0.63 20.67 -1.76
N GLY A 133 -0.77 21.02 -0.48
CA GLY A 133 -2.00 21.60 0.07
C GLY A 133 -3.00 20.58 0.63
N ALA A 134 -2.59 19.36 0.91
CA ALA A 134 -3.47 18.39 1.56
C ALA A 134 -3.91 18.87 2.95
N PRO A 135 -5.19 18.74 3.33
CA PRO A 135 -5.71 19.20 4.62
C PRO A 135 -4.94 18.57 5.80
N ARG A 136 -4.55 19.38 6.77
CA ARG A 136 -3.80 18.92 7.95
C ARG A 136 -4.46 17.76 8.67
N LEU A 137 -5.78 17.83 8.84
CA LEU A 137 -6.58 16.80 9.49
C LEU A 137 -6.42 15.43 8.80
N VAL A 138 -6.45 15.42 7.46
CA VAL A 138 -6.29 14.17 6.69
C VAL A 138 -4.90 13.57 6.91
N LEU A 139 -3.87 14.40 6.90
CA LEU A 139 -2.49 13.96 7.12
C LEU A 139 -2.27 13.41 8.53
N GLU A 140 -2.81 14.06 9.54
CA GLU A 140 -2.77 13.59 10.93
C GLU A 140 -3.47 12.24 11.08
N VAL A 141 -4.67 12.10 10.51
CA VAL A 141 -5.42 10.84 10.54
C VAL A 141 -4.66 9.73 9.82
N MET A 142 -4.08 10.00 8.64
CA MET A 142 -3.29 9.01 7.89
C MET A 142 -2.04 8.58 8.64
N HIS A 143 -1.37 9.52 9.31
CA HIS A 143 -0.21 9.21 10.16
C HIS A 143 -0.59 8.31 11.35
N PHE A 144 -1.74 8.60 11.98
CA PHE A 144 -2.30 7.74 13.03
C PHE A 144 -2.64 6.35 12.50
N ILE A 145 -3.35 6.26 11.37
CA ILE A 145 -3.72 4.98 10.77
C ILE A 145 -2.47 4.14 10.50
N TRP A 146 -1.45 4.72 9.86
CA TRP A 146 -0.21 4.02 9.55
C TRP A 146 0.50 3.48 10.78
N ARG A 147 0.65 4.34 11.80
CA ARG A 147 1.28 3.97 13.06
C ARG A 147 0.56 2.83 13.77
N TYR A 148 -0.78 2.92 13.84
CA TYR A 148 -1.57 1.89 14.52
C TYR A 148 -1.77 0.62 13.69
N LEU A 149 -1.72 0.70 12.38
CA LEU A 149 -1.77 -0.47 11.50
C LEU A 149 -0.63 -1.45 11.82
N GLY A 150 0.59 -0.97 12.04
CA GLY A 150 1.72 -1.79 12.46
C GLY A 150 1.45 -2.52 13.77
N VAL A 151 0.94 -1.81 14.77
CA VAL A 151 0.63 -2.38 16.10
C VAL A 151 -0.50 -3.41 16.02
N LEU A 152 -1.56 -3.12 15.25
CA LEU A 152 -2.70 -4.02 15.09
C LEU A 152 -2.33 -5.26 14.27
N SER A 153 -1.51 -5.12 13.25
CA SER A 153 -1.04 -6.26 12.45
C SER A 153 -0.18 -7.22 13.27
N GLU A 154 0.70 -6.70 14.11
CA GLU A 154 1.48 -7.52 15.04
C GLU A 154 0.59 -8.25 16.06
N GLN A 155 -0.41 -7.56 16.60
CA GLN A 155 -1.38 -8.17 17.52
C GLN A 155 -2.21 -9.26 16.84
N ALA A 156 -2.69 -9.00 15.62
CA ALA A 156 -3.42 -9.98 14.81
C ALA A 156 -2.56 -11.21 14.51
N TRP A 157 -1.28 -10.99 14.18
CA TRP A 157 -0.34 -12.08 13.94
C TRP A 157 -0.13 -12.94 15.20
N ARG A 158 0.09 -12.32 16.37
CA ARG A 158 0.22 -13.04 17.65
C ARG A 158 -1.03 -13.87 17.98
N MET A 159 -2.22 -13.33 17.74
CA MET A 159 -3.48 -14.05 17.94
C MET A 159 -3.60 -15.26 17.00
N ARG A 160 -3.26 -15.09 15.71
CA ARG A 160 -3.27 -16.19 14.74
C ARG A 160 -2.27 -17.28 15.11
N THR A 161 -1.06 -16.92 15.51
CA THR A 161 -0.05 -17.88 15.95
C THR A 161 -0.51 -18.66 17.19
N ALA A 162 -1.14 -17.97 18.15
CA ALA A 162 -1.71 -18.64 19.32
C ALA A 162 -2.89 -19.56 18.98
N ALA A 163 -3.73 -19.19 18.01
CA ALA A 163 -4.83 -20.02 17.52
C ALA A 163 -4.30 -21.26 16.78
N ALA A 164 -3.28 -21.09 15.93
CA ALA A 164 -2.63 -22.18 15.22
C ALA A 164 -1.99 -23.20 16.18
N ALA A 165 -1.35 -22.74 17.26
CA ALA A 165 -0.79 -23.60 18.30
C ALA A 165 -1.85 -24.41 19.04
N ARG A 166 -3.11 -23.97 19.02
CA ARG A 166 -4.27 -24.67 19.57
C ARG A 166 -5.03 -25.54 18.55
N GLY A 167 -4.53 -25.64 17.30
CA GLY A 167 -5.16 -26.37 16.20
C GLY A 167 -6.42 -25.72 15.62
N ALA A 168 -6.68 -24.45 15.92
CA ALA A 168 -7.92 -23.73 15.57
C ALA A 168 -7.72 -22.60 14.54
N ASP A 169 -6.62 -22.59 13.80
CA ASP A 169 -6.23 -21.55 12.85
C ASP A 169 -7.16 -21.40 11.63
N ARG A 170 -7.91 -22.46 11.30
CA ARG A 170 -8.85 -22.53 10.15
C ARG A 170 -10.31 -22.39 10.55
N SER A 171 -10.62 -22.25 11.82
CA SER A 171 -11.98 -22.07 12.30
C SER A 171 -12.46 -20.64 12.07
N PHE A 172 -13.62 -20.51 11.42
CA PHE A 172 -14.28 -19.21 11.23
C PHE A 172 -14.61 -18.53 12.56
N GLU A 173 -15.08 -19.33 13.54
CA GLU A 173 -15.43 -18.85 14.88
C GLU A 173 -14.23 -18.22 15.61
N VAL A 174 -13.06 -18.86 15.54
CA VAL A 174 -11.82 -18.36 16.14
C VAL A 174 -11.34 -17.09 15.42
N SER A 175 -11.50 -17.04 14.10
CA SER A 175 -11.18 -15.84 13.31
C SER A 175 -12.11 -14.68 13.67
N ALA A 176 -13.40 -14.92 13.78
CA ALA A 176 -14.40 -13.92 14.17
C ALA A 176 -14.18 -13.43 15.61
N ALA A 177 -13.93 -14.34 16.57
CA ALA A 177 -13.60 -13.98 17.95
C ALA A 177 -12.32 -13.14 18.04
N SER A 178 -11.30 -13.50 17.28
CA SER A 178 -10.04 -12.74 17.21
C SER A 178 -10.26 -11.31 16.67
N LEU A 179 -11.10 -11.16 15.64
CA LEU A 179 -11.48 -9.85 15.11
C LEU A 179 -12.25 -9.02 16.13
N ALA A 180 -13.20 -9.62 16.87
CA ALA A 180 -13.96 -8.94 17.93
C ALA A 180 -13.02 -8.43 19.03
N VAL A 181 -12.05 -9.24 19.47
CA VAL A 181 -11.06 -8.84 20.48
C VAL A 181 -10.16 -7.73 19.95
N LEU A 182 -9.68 -7.81 18.69
CA LEU A 182 -8.90 -6.75 18.06
C LEU A 182 -9.67 -5.44 17.98
N PHE A 183 -10.95 -5.50 17.61
CA PHE A 183 -11.82 -4.33 17.55
C PHE A 183 -12.00 -3.70 18.93
N ALA A 184 -12.33 -4.49 19.94
CA ALA A 184 -12.48 -4.01 21.33
C ALA A 184 -11.17 -3.40 21.85
N ALA A 185 -10.04 -4.03 21.62
CA ALA A 185 -8.72 -3.52 22.02
C ALA A 185 -8.36 -2.21 21.30
N SER A 186 -8.66 -2.09 20.00
CA SER A 186 -8.41 -0.87 19.23
C SER A 186 -9.30 0.29 19.70
N TYR A 187 -10.56 0.02 20.00
CA TYR A 187 -11.49 1.00 20.55
C TYR A 187 -11.04 1.53 21.91
N GLN A 188 -10.68 0.62 22.85
CA GLN A 188 -10.16 1.02 24.15
C GLN A 188 -8.86 1.83 24.03
N ARG A 189 -8.00 1.50 23.06
CA ARG A 189 -6.78 2.27 22.79
C ARG A 189 -7.11 3.66 22.27
N ALA A 190 -8.07 3.78 21.34
CA ALA A 190 -8.52 5.06 20.82
C ALA A 190 -9.05 5.97 21.94
N LEU A 191 -9.84 5.43 22.88
CA LEU A 191 -10.31 6.18 24.05
C LEU A 191 -9.16 6.65 24.95
N ARG A 192 -8.14 5.81 25.17
CA ARG A 192 -6.97 6.21 25.97
C ARG A 192 -6.18 7.33 25.31
N VAL A 193 -5.96 7.24 23.98
CA VAL A 193 -5.26 8.28 23.21
C VAL A 193 -6.04 9.58 23.24
N HIS A 194 -7.36 9.51 23.04
CA HIS A 194 -8.22 10.68 23.09
C HIS A 194 -8.16 11.38 24.46
N ARG A 195 -8.28 10.63 25.56
CA ARG A 195 -8.14 11.17 26.92
C ARG A 195 -6.78 11.79 27.17
N ALA A 196 -5.71 11.16 26.69
CA ALA A 196 -4.35 11.69 26.81
C ALA A 196 -4.16 12.99 26.02
N GLN A 197 -4.79 13.11 24.84
CA GLN A 197 -4.78 14.34 24.05
C GLN A 197 -5.55 15.47 24.77
N LEU A 198 -6.73 15.17 25.32
CA LEU A 198 -7.50 16.15 26.10
C LEU A 198 -6.70 16.64 27.32
N ALA A 199 -6.01 15.76 28.05
CA ALA A 199 -5.18 16.13 29.17
C ALA A 199 -4.00 17.03 28.77
N ARG A 200 -3.39 16.80 27.61
CA ARG A 200 -2.30 17.65 27.08
C ARG A 200 -2.80 19.01 26.58
N ASN A 201 -3.95 19.03 25.89
CA ASN A 201 -4.52 20.30 25.38
C ASN A 201 -5.23 21.10 26.47
N GLY A 202 -5.80 20.45 27.49
CA GLY A 202 -6.42 21.12 28.66
C GLY A 202 -5.42 21.80 29.60
N GLY A 203 -4.13 21.42 29.57
CA GLY A 203 -3.06 22.06 30.30
C GLY A 203 -2.54 23.38 29.69
N GLY A 204 -2.98 23.72 28.47
CA GLY A 204 -2.57 24.93 27.74
C GLY A 204 -3.52 26.13 27.85
N LEU A 205 -4.61 26.02 28.67
CA LEU A 205 -5.53 27.12 28.96
C LEU A 205 -5.31 27.65 30.39
N ARG A 206 -4.09 28.10 30.66
CA ARG A 206 -3.78 29.01 31.79
C ARG A 206 -2.83 30.07 31.29
#